data_d666d23b9e0d7c278feb70d995eb89ce
#
_entry.id   d666d23b9e0d7c278feb70d995eb89ce
#
_cell.length_a   1.000
_cell.length_b   1.000
_cell.length_c   1.000
_cell.angle_alpha   90.00
_cell.angle_beta   90.00
_cell.angle_gamma   90.00
#
_symmetry.space_group_name_H-M   'P 1'
#
loop_
_entity.id
_entity.type
_entity.pdbx_description
1 polymer ?
#
loop_
_entity_poly.entity_id
_entity_poly.type
_entity_poly.pdbx_seq_one_letter_code
_entity_poly.pdbx_strand_id
1 'polypeptide(L)'
;MTQTESTKTALVFFLMVVTVVFFLISITFLSRSQYSDFTALAGPPWLPFSNPITLWVNSVFLLLASISIRFAATTKPINESVGHTRMVLALCLTGLFSCLFLIGQLLVWQQLAASGFAVNGNPANSYFYLFTGIHGLHLAGGFVALIRVVMTFVKHTDSERLTANLGLCVWYWHYLFIVWMLLFALLTATPDTYKTIALLCGF
;
A
#
# COMPACT_ATOMS: atom_id res chain seq x y z
N MET A 1 19.07 20.47 15.25
CA MET A 1 18.40 19.56 14.34
C MET A 1 17.91 20.35 13.15
N THR A 2 18.30 20.01 11.95
CA THR A 2 17.78 20.65 10.74
C THR A 2 16.32 20.25 10.53
N GLN A 3 15.51 21.08 9.90
CA GLN A 3 14.09 20.81 9.64
C GLN A 3 13.89 19.48 8.86
N THR A 4 14.85 19.09 8.03
CA THR A 4 14.86 17.85 7.27
C THR A 4 15.05 16.62 8.16
N GLU A 5 15.91 16.70 9.18
CA GLU A 5 16.14 15.64 10.16
C GLU A 5 14.88 15.37 10.99
N SER A 6 14.22 16.45 11.45
CA SER A 6 12.97 16.35 12.21
C SER A 6 11.88 15.66 11.40
N THR A 7 11.71 16.02 10.12
CA THR A 7 10.70 15.42 9.22
C THR A 7 10.99 13.93 8.98
N LYS A 8 12.25 13.56 8.79
CA LYS A 8 12.66 12.17 8.62
C LYS A 8 12.35 11.34 9.86
N THR A 9 12.69 11.84 11.05
CA THR A 9 12.41 11.17 12.32
C THR A 9 10.90 10.99 12.52
N ALA A 10 10.11 12.03 12.25
CA ALA A 10 8.65 11.97 12.33
C ALA A 10 8.06 10.92 11.37
N LEU A 11 8.55 10.84 10.13
CA LEU A 11 8.12 9.82 9.17
C LEU A 11 8.45 8.41 9.66
N VAL A 12 9.68 8.17 10.12
CA VAL A 12 10.10 6.85 10.64
C VAL A 12 9.23 6.45 11.82
N PHE A 13 8.98 7.35 12.77
CA PHE A 13 8.10 7.10 13.90
C PHE A 13 6.68 6.75 13.44
N PHE A 14 6.12 7.52 12.50
CA PHE A 14 4.80 7.25 11.91
C PHE A 14 4.74 5.84 11.27
N LEU A 15 5.74 5.48 10.46
CA LEU A 15 5.80 4.16 9.82
C LEU A 15 5.92 3.02 10.84
N MET A 16 6.65 3.22 11.94
CA MET A 16 6.69 2.25 13.04
C MET A 16 5.32 2.03 13.67
N VAL A 17 4.59 3.10 13.97
CA VAL A 17 3.23 3.00 14.53
C VAL A 17 2.30 2.27 13.57
N VAL A 18 2.34 2.62 12.28
CA VAL A 18 1.54 1.96 11.24
C VAL A 18 1.88 0.46 11.15
N THR A 19 3.16 0.11 11.19
CA THR A 19 3.61 -1.30 11.19
C THR A 19 3.04 -2.07 12.37
N VAL A 20 3.09 -1.50 13.58
CA VAL A 20 2.52 -2.12 14.78
C VAL A 20 1.02 -2.33 14.63
N VAL A 21 0.28 -1.35 14.10
CA VAL A 21 -1.17 -1.48 13.88
C VAL A 21 -1.47 -2.62 12.90
N PHE A 22 -0.80 -2.67 11.74
CA PHE A 22 -0.99 -3.76 10.78
C PHE A 22 -0.62 -5.13 11.37
N PHE A 23 0.45 -5.19 12.15
CA PHE A 23 0.88 -6.42 12.81
C PHE A 23 -0.16 -6.91 13.81
N LEU A 24 -0.70 -6.04 14.67
CA LEU A 24 -1.74 -6.38 15.64
C LEU A 24 -3.03 -6.86 14.95
N ILE A 25 -3.46 -6.18 13.88
CA ILE A 25 -4.63 -6.62 13.11
C ILE A 25 -4.35 -7.98 12.45
N SER A 26 -3.13 -8.24 11.98
CA SER A 26 -2.75 -9.54 11.40
C SER A 26 -2.76 -10.66 12.43
N ILE A 27 -2.31 -10.42 13.66
CA ILE A 27 -2.41 -11.39 14.76
C ILE A 27 -3.87 -11.69 15.08
N THR A 28 -4.70 -10.65 15.22
CA THR A 28 -6.14 -10.86 15.50
C THR A 28 -6.84 -11.59 14.36
N PHE A 29 -6.48 -11.33 13.11
CA PHE A 29 -6.96 -12.07 11.95
C PHE A 29 -6.58 -13.56 12.02
N LEU A 30 -5.32 -13.89 12.31
CA LEU A 30 -4.84 -15.27 12.43
C LEU A 30 -5.48 -15.99 13.60
N SER A 31 -5.59 -15.37 14.76
CA SER A 31 -6.31 -15.92 15.92
C SER A 31 -7.78 -16.18 15.55
N ARG A 32 -8.45 -15.24 14.90
CA ARG A 32 -9.85 -15.36 14.48
C ARG A 32 -10.09 -16.43 13.43
N SER A 33 -9.07 -16.69 12.58
CA SER A 33 -9.16 -17.71 11.52
C SER A 33 -9.25 -19.15 12.04
N GLN A 34 -8.98 -19.39 13.33
CA GLN A 34 -9.05 -20.70 13.96
C GLN A 34 -10.47 -21.08 14.42
N TYR A 35 -11.44 -20.17 14.38
CA TYR A 35 -12.81 -20.40 14.79
C TYR A 35 -13.66 -20.99 13.65
N SER A 36 -14.63 -21.82 14.01
CA SER A 36 -15.47 -22.58 13.06
C SER A 36 -16.36 -21.72 12.16
N ASP A 37 -16.66 -20.48 12.56
CA ASP A 37 -17.47 -19.52 11.80
C ASP A 37 -16.64 -18.66 10.83
N PHE A 38 -15.31 -18.91 10.75
CA PHE A 38 -14.42 -18.23 9.82
C PHE A 38 -14.31 -19.02 8.52
N THR A 39 -14.70 -18.42 7.40
CA THR A 39 -14.51 -18.97 6.06
C THR A 39 -13.47 -18.16 5.31
N ALA A 40 -12.33 -18.76 4.98
CA ALA A 40 -11.27 -18.10 4.21
C ALA A 40 -11.79 -17.63 2.85
N LEU A 41 -11.20 -16.55 2.32
CA LEU A 41 -11.57 -16.00 1.01
C LEU A 41 -10.87 -16.70 -0.16
N ALA A 42 -9.93 -17.59 0.13
CA ALA A 42 -9.22 -18.43 -0.84
C ALA A 42 -9.26 -19.91 -0.43
N GLY A 43 -9.31 -20.80 -1.40
CA GLY A 43 -9.29 -22.26 -1.20
C GLY A 43 -10.47 -22.99 -1.86
N PRO A 44 -10.53 -24.34 -1.76
CA PRO A 44 -11.68 -25.13 -2.19
C PRO A 44 -12.76 -25.18 -1.08
N PRO A 45 -14.11 -25.15 -1.39
CA PRO A 45 -14.63 -24.91 -2.73
C PRO A 45 -14.31 -23.52 -3.24
N TRP A 46 -14.55 -23.25 -4.53
CA TRP A 46 -14.22 -21.96 -5.15
C TRP A 46 -14.72 -20.78 -4.31
N LEU A 47 -13.78 -19.92 -3.92
CA LEU A 47 -13.99 -18.71 -3.16
C LEU A 47 -13.53 -17.49 -3.99
N PRO A 48 -13.92 -16.25 -3.65
CA PRO A 48 -13.66 -15.09 -4.51
C PRO A 48 -12.19 -14.88 -4.86
N PHE A 49 -11.25 -15.35 -4.02
CA PHE A 49 -9.81 -15.23 -4.26
C PHE A 49 -9.14 -16.51 -4.75
N SER A 50 -9.88 -17.52 -5.16
CA SER A 50 -9.31 -18.69 -5.87
C SER A 50 -8.62 -18.28 -7.18
N ASN A 51 -9.09 -17.17 -7.80
CA ASN A 51 -8.46 -16.58 -8.98
C ASN A 51 -8.31 -15.05 -8.79
N PRO A 52 -7.32 -14.57 -8.03
CA PRO A 52 -7.22 -13.17 -7.62
C PRO A 52 -6.58 -12.29 -8.71
N ILE A 53 -6.98 -12.44 -9.98
CA ILE A 53 -6.39 -11.69 -11.11
C ILE A 53 -6.49 -10.18 -10.87
N THR A 54 -7.64 -9.68 -10.44
CA THR A 54 -7.85 -8.25 -10.21
C THR A 54 -6.91 -7.71 -9.13
N LEU A 55 -6.67 -8.48 -8.06
CA LEU A 55 -5.72 -8.11 -7.01
C LEU A 55 -4.26 -8.14 -7.51
N TRP A 56 -3.92 -9.06 -8.42
CA TRP A 56 -2.60 -9.08 -9.06
C TRP A 56 -2.40 -7.84 -9.95
N VAL A 57 -3.39 -7.48 -10.74
CA VAL A 57 -3.36 -6.25 -11.56
C VAL A 57 -3.17 -5.02 -10.67
N ASN A 58 -3.90 -4.93 -9.56
CA ASN A 58 -3.74 -3.86 -8.58
C ASN A 58 -2.31 -3.85 -8.01
N SER A 59 -1.75 -5.00 -7.67
CA SER A 59 -0.37 -5.10 -7.17
C SER A 59 0.65 -4.58 -8.18
N VAL A 60 0.44 -4.85 -9.47
CA VAL A 60 1.29 -4.31 -10.55
C VAL A 60 1.19 -2.78 -10.62
N PHE A 61 0.00 -2.17 -10.49
CA PHE A 61 -0.11 -0.72 -10.46
C PHE A 61 0.67 -0.11 -9.29
N LEU A 62 0.60 -0.68 -8.11
CA LEU A 62 1.34 -0.17 -6.96
C LEU A 62 2.86 -0.37 -7.11
N LEU A 63 3.29 -1.48 -7.72
CA LEU A 63 4.69 -1.71 -8.09
C LEU A 63 5.18 -0.65 -9.07
N LEU A 64 4.41 -0.36 -10.13
CA LEU A 64 4.75 0.66 -11.13
C LEU A 64 4.80 2.06 -10.50
N ALA A 65 3.92 2.39 -9.56
CA ALA A 65 3.98 3.62 -8.80
C ALA A 65 5.28 3.72 -7.98
N SER A 66 5.67 2.63 -7.32
CA SER A 66 6.90 2.52 -6.52
C SER A 66 8.17 2.65 -7.38
N ILE A 67 8.17 2.10 -8.59
CA ILE A 67 9.26 2.25 -9.56
C ILE A 67 9.32 3.68 -10.09
N SER A 68 8.17 4.26 -10.45
CA SER A 68 8.09 5.60 -11.02
C SER A 68 8.61 6.66 -10.04
N ILE A 69 8.27 6.59 -8.76
CA ILE A 69 8.78 7.55 -7.76
C ILE A 69 10.30 7.39 -7.56
N ARG A 70 10.82 6.15 -7.62
CA ARG A 70 12.25 5.89 -7.59
C ARG A 70 12.95 6.54 -8.78
N PHE A 71 12.35 6.43 -9.96
CA PHE A 71 12.88 7.05 -11.19
C PHE A 71 12.92 8.57 -11.06
N ALA A 72 11.86 9.20 -10.51
CA ALA A 72 11.85 10.62 -10.22
C ALA A 72 13.03 11.06 -9.33
N ALA A 73 13.33 10.28 -8.29
CA ALA A 73 14.41 10.60 -7.35
C ALA A 73 15.83 10.40 -7.91
N THR A 74 16.00 9.55 -8.91
CA THR A 74 17.31 9.33 -9.57
C THR A 74 17.60 10.33 -10.69
N THR A 75 16.57 11.02 -11.18
CA THR A 75 16.71 12.02 -12.23
C THR A 75 17.19 13.33 -11.60
N LYS A 76 18.38 13.81 -12.02
CA LYS A 76 18.90 15.09 -11.55
C LYS A 76 18.09 16.24 -12.16
N PRO A 77 17.46 17.11 -11.35
CA PRO A 77 16.58 18.18 -11.86
C PRO A 77 17.35 19.39 -12.43
N ILE A 78 18.70 19.40 -12.33
CA ILE A 78 19.52 20.58 -12.48
C ILE A 78 19.98 20.74 -13.94
N ASN A 79 19.58 21.84 -14.57
CA ASN A 79 20.07 22.45 -15.79
C ASN A 79 19.81 21.81 -17.15
N GLU A 80 19.04 20.73 -17.28
CA GLU A 80 18.62 20.25 -18.59
C GLU A 80 17.09 20.17 -18.67
N SER A 81 16.52 20.77 -19.70
CA SER A 81 15.07 20.69 -19.98
C SER A 81 14.54 19.26 -20.04
N VAL A 82 15.38 18.34 -20.49
CA VAL A 82 15.09 16.90 -20.56
C VAL A 82 14.98 16.27 -19.15
N GLY A 83 15.87 16.64 -18.22
CA GLY A 83 15.81 16.15 -16.83
C GLY A 83 14.55 16.60 -16.11
N HIS A 84 14.16 17.87 -16.31
CA HIS A 84 12.93 18.42 -15.77
C HIS A 84 11.67 17.67 -16.26
N THR A 85 11.56 17.47 -17.57
CA THR A 85 10.43 16.75 -18.17
C THR A 85 10.33 15.32 -17.69
N ARG A 86 11.46 14.59 -17.57
CA ARG A 86 11.50 13.21 -17.07
C ARG A 86 11.04 13.12 -15.62
N MET A 87 11.44 14.05 -14.78
CA MET A 87 11.03 14.09 -13.37
C MET A 87 9.52 14.35 -13.24
N VAL A 88 8.96 15.34 -13.97
CA VAL A 88 7.53 15.62 -13.99
C VAL A 88 6.75 14.39 -14.45
N LEU A 89 7.16 13.76 -15.54
CA LEU A 89 6.52 12.55 -16.05
C LEU A 89 6.52 11.42 -15.00
N ALA A 90 7.64 11.19 -14.33
CA ALA A 90 7.74 10.15 -13.30
C ALA A 90 6.83 10.44 -12.09
N LEU A 91 6.72 11.70 -11.64
CA LEU A 91 5.79 12.09 -10.58
C LEU A 91 4.33 11.93 -11.00
N CYS A 92 3.99 12.32 -12.22
CA CYS A 92 2.64 12.13 -12.79
C CYS A 92 2.28 10.64 -12.91
N LEU A 93 3.22 9.80 -13.38
CA LEU A 93 3.03 8.35 -13.45
C LEU A 93 2.85 7.74 -12.06
N THR A 94 3.61 8.19 -11.06
CA THR A 94 3.41 7.74 -9.67
C THR A 94 1.99 8.05 -9.19
N GLY A 95 1.52 9.26 -9.40
CA GLY A 95 0.15 9.66 -9.05
C GLY A 95 -0.89 8.84 -9.82
N LEU A 96 -0.73 8.69 -11.13
CA LEU A 96 -1.64 7.93 -12.00
C LEU A 96 -1.75 6.47 -11.55
N PHE A 97 -0.64 5.76 -11.39
CA PHE A 97 -0.67 4.35 -10.98
C PHE A 97 -1.22 4.17 -9.57
N SER A 98 -0.96 5.10 -8.65
CA SER A 98 -1.56 5.07 -7.32
C SER A 98 -3.07 5.31 -7.36
N CYS A 99 -3.57 6.19 -8.22
CA CYS A 99 -5.01 6.37 -8.45
C CYS A 99 -5.65 5.11 -9.06
N LEU A 100 -4.99 4.50 -10.05
CA LEU A 100 -5.48 3.25 -10.68
C LEU A 100 -5.57 2.11 -9.66
N PHE A 101 -4.60 2.01 -8.74
CA PHE A 101 -4.66 1.06 -7.63
C PHE A 101 -5.89 1.31 -6.75
N LEU A 102 -6.17 2.56 -6.32
CA LEU A 102 -7.34 2.88 -5.49
C LEU A 102 -8.65 2.57 -6.21
N ILE A 103 -8.76 2.96 -7.47
CA ILE A 103 -9.95 2.65 -8.29
C ILE A 103 -10.13 1.15 -8.41
N GLY A 104 -9.07 0.41 -8.75
CA GLY A 104 -9.10 -1.04 -8.85
C GLY A 104 -9.50 -1.69 -7.52
N GLN A 105 -9.06 -1.16 -6.38
CA GLN A 105 -9.45 -1.68 -5.07
C GLN A 105 -10.94 -1.43 -4.78
N LEU A 106 -11.47 -0.27 -5.16
CA LEU A 106 -12.91 -0.01 -5.05
C LEU A 106 -13.74 -0.94 -5.95
N LEU A 107 -13.26 -1.26 -7.15
CA LEU A 107 -13.90 -2.23 -8.02
C LEU A 107 -13.91 -3.64 -7.41
N VAL A 108 -12.81 -4.06 -6.77
CA VAL A 108 -12.78 -5.34 -6.02
C VAL A 108 -13.81 -5.33 -4.89
N TRP A 109 -13.94 -4.24 -4.14
CA TRP A 109 -14.96 -4.12 -3.09
C TRP A 109 -16.38 -4.25 -3.66
N GLN A 110 -16.69 -3.58 -4.78
CA GLN A 110 -17.99 -3.67 -5.43
C GLN A 110 -18.28 -5.10 -5.93
N GLN A 111 -17.30 -5.77 -6.54
CA GLN A 111 -17.43 -7.15 -7.01
C GLN A 111 -17.70 -8.12 -5.85
N LEU A 112 -16.97 -8.00 -4.75
CA LEU A 112 -17.18 -8.83 -3.56
C LEU A 112 -18.57 -8.60 -2.94
N ALA A 113 -18.98 -7.35 -2.78
CA ALA A 113 -20.30 -7.02 -2.24
C ALA A 113 -21.43 -7.54 -3.15
N ALA A 114 -21.31 -7.41 -4.47
CA ALA A 114 -22.26 -7.92 -5.45
C ALA A 114 -22.34 -9.46 -5.45
N SER A 115 -21.24 -10.14 -5.12
CA SER A 115 -21.16 -11.61 -5.01
C SER A 115 -21.64 -12.14 -3.65
N GLY A 116 -22.16 -11.27 -2.77
CA GLY A 116 -22.67 -11.67 -1.45
C GLY A 116 -21.63 -11.70 -0.33
N PHE A 117 -20.37 -11.32 -0.62
CA PHE A 117 -19.29 -11.20 0.37
C PHE A 117 -19.28 -9.81 1.02
N ALA A 118 -20.41 -9.42 1.62
CA ALA A 118 -20.52 -8.15 2.33
C ALA A 118 -19.69 -8.14 3.62
N VAL A 119 -19.40 -6.95 4.14
CA VAL A 119 -18.57 -6.75 5.36
C VAL A 119 -19.06 -7.57 6.56
N ASN A 120 -20.37 -7.70 6.73
CA ASN A 120 -21.00 -8.35 7.88
C ASN A 120 -21.30 -9.85 7.65
N GLY A 121 -20.95 -10.43 6.51
CA GLY A 121 -21.31 -11.81 6.18
C GLY A 121 -20.40 -12.86 6.82
N ASN A 122 -19.11 -12.59 6.92
CA ASN A 122 -18.07 -13.49 7.41
C ASN A 122 -16.94 -12.67 8.02
N PRO A 123 -16.32 -13.08 9.13
CA PRO A 123 -15.17 -12.39 9.71
C PRO A 123 -14.03 -12.13 8.71
N ALA A 124 -13.73 -13.07 7.82
CA ALA A 124 -12.72 -12.88 6.78
C ALA A 124 -13.02 -11.67 5.86
N ASN A 125 -14.30 -11.45 5.51
CA ASN A 125 -14.72 -10.30 4.73
C ASN A 125 -14.43 -9.01 5.48
N SER A 126 -14.82 -8.93 6.77
CA SER A 126 -14.60 -7.76 7.61
C SER A 126 -13.12 -7.39 7.68
N TYR A 127 -12.24 -8.37 7.88
CA TYR A 127 -10.79 -8.16 7.88
C TYR A 127 -10.25 -7.73 6.52
N PHE A 128 -10.77 -8.29 5.42
CA PHE A 128 -10.37 -7.86 4.08
C PHE A 128 -10.66 -6.37 3.85
N TYR A 129 -11.89 -5.93 4.14
CA TYR A 129 -12.26 -4.51 3.99
C TYR A 129 -11.47 -3.62 4.97
N LEU A 130 -11.22 -4.08 6.20
CA LEU A 130 -10.44 -3.36 7.19
C LEU A 130 -8.98 -3.15 6.73
N PHE A 131 -8.29 -4.23 6.35
CA PHE A 131 -6.89 -4.17 5.89
C PHE A 131 -6.73 -3.28 4.67
N THR A 132 -7.55 -3.53 3.65
CA THR A 132 -7.47 -2.79 2.39
C THR A 132 -7.93 -1.35 2.53
N GLY A 133 -8.88 -1.06 3.42
CA GLY A 133 -9.33 0.28 3.74
C GLY A 133 -8.28 1.10 4.48
N ILE A 134 -7.66 0.54 5.53
CA ILE A 134 -6.57 1.20 6.25
C ILE A 134 -5.37 1.42 5.30
N HIS A 135 -5.02 0.42 4.48
CA HIS A 135 -3.95 0.57 3.50
C HIS A 135 -4.26 1.69 2.48
N GLY A 136 -5.49 1.74 1.97
CA GLY A 136 -5.95 2.81 1.08
C GLY A 136 -5.89 4.19 1.72
N LEU A 137 -6.22 4.30 3.02
CA LEU A 137 -6.10 5.55 3.78
C LEU A 137 -4.62 6.01 3.88
N HIS A 138 -3.70 5.09 4.11
CA HIS A 138 -2.27 5.39 4.12
C HIS A 138 -1.78 5.84 2.73
N LEU A 139 -2.26 5.20 1.67
CA LEU A 139 -1.95 5.64 0.30
C LEU A 139 -2.50 7.04 0.01
N ALA A 140 -3.70 7.37 0.49
CA ALA A 140 -4.25 8.72 0.41
C ALA A 140 -3.37 9.75 1.17
N GLY A 141 -2.82 9.39 2.33
CA GLY A 141 -1.79 10.17 3.02
C GLY A 141 -0.54 10.38 2.17
N GLY A 142 -0.12 9.36 1.41
CA GLY A 142 0.97 9.45 0.44
C GLY A 142 0.74 10.50 -0.64
N PHE A 143 -0.49 10.66 -1.13
CA PHE A 143 -0.81 11.72 -2.09
C PHE A 143 -0.54 13.12 -1.53
N VAL A 144 -0.78 13.34 -0.23
CA VAL A 144 -0.45 14.63 0.41
C VAL A 144 1.07 14.88 0.35
N ALA A 145 1.88 13.85 0.58
CA ALA A 145 3.33 13.95 0.46
C ALA A 145 3.77 14.19 -1.00
N LEU A 146 3.16 13.49 -1.96
CA LEU A 146 3.43 13.68 -3.39
C LEU A 146 3.09 15.11 -3.85
N ILE A 147 1.93 15.64 -3.46
CA ILE A 147 1.51 17.00 -3.77
C ILE A 147 2.53 18.01 -3.22
N ARG A 148 3.02 17.81 -1.98
CA ARG A 148 4.06 18.67 -1.40
C ARG A 148 5.35 18.66 -2.21
N VAL A 149 5.78 17.49 -2.71
CA VAL A 149 6.95 17.39 -3.59
C VAL A 149 6.72 18.16 -4.90
N VAL A 150 5.58 17.96 -5.54
CA VAL A 150 5.21 18.67 -6.76
C VAL A 150 5.19 20.19 -6.54
N MET A 151 4.59 20.64 -5.42
CA MET A 151 4.56 22.07 -5.08
C MET A 151 5.96 22.65 -4.83
N THR A 152 6.85 21.92 -4.15
CA THR A 152 8.25 22.32 -3.93
C THR A 152 8.99 22.44 -5.26
N PHE A 153 8.74 21.50 -6.16
CA PHE A 153 9.32 21.50 -7.50
C PHE A 153 8.85 22.69 -8.35
N VAL A 154 7.54 22.94 -8.41
CA VAL A 154 6.96 24.05 -9.21
C VAL A 154 7.39 25.41 -8.68
N LYS A 155 7.59 25.56 -7.36
CA LYS A 155 8.04 26.82 -6.75
C LYS A 155 9.54 27.10 -6.91
N HIS A 156 10.27 26.26 -7.65
CA HIS A 156 11.73 26.38 -7.82
C HIS A 156 12.49 26.58 -6.50
N THR A 157 12.01 25.93 -5.42
CA THR A 157 12.64 25.98 -4.10
C THR A 157 13.97 25.20 -4.12
N ASP A 158 14.84 25.45 -3.14
CA ASP A 158 16.17 24.87 -3.00
C ASP A 158 16.24 23.38 -3.41
N SER A 159 17.21 23.04 -4.26
CA SER A 159 17.42 21.67 -4.76
C SER A 159 17.68 20.64 -3.66
N GLU A 160 18.25 21.04 -2.54
CA GLU A 160 18.47 20.18 -1.37
C GLU A 160 17.15 19.75 -0.72
N ARG A 161 16.21 20.69 -0.55
CA ARG A 161 14.88 20.40 0.00
C ARG A 161 14.07 19.50 -0.91
N LEU A 162 14.15 19.71 -2.21
CA LEU A 162 13.50 18.85 -3.20
C LEU A 162 14.02 17.42 -3.13
N THR A 163 15.33 17.24 -3.13
CA THR A 163 15.99 15.93 -3.04
C THR A 163 15.63 15.21 -1.74
N ALA A 164 15.62 15.93 -0.61
CA ALA A 164 15.24 15.37 0.69
C ALA A 164 13.76 14.90 0.69
N ASN A 165 12.83 15.74 0.19
CA ASN A 165 11.41 15.41 0.13
C ASN A 165 11.14 14.24 -0.82
N LEU A 166 11.82 14.19 -1.97
CA LEU A 166 11.76 13.05 -2.90
C LEU A 166 12.25 11.76 -2.23
N GLY A 167 13.37 11.82 -1.51
CA GLY A 167 13.89 10.69 -0.76
C GLY A 167 12.87 10.13 0.23
N LEU A 168 12.20 10.98 1.00
CA LEU A 168 11.14 10.58 1.95
C LEU A 168 9.94 9.96 1.23
N CYS A 169 9.53 10.52 0.07
CA CYS A 169 8.46 9.94 -0.75
C CYS A 169 8.83 8.55 -1.27
N VAL A 170 10.07 8.34 -1.75
CA VAL A 170 10.54 7.03 -2.20
C VAL A 170 10.42 5.99 -1.08
N TRP A 171 10.93 6.30 0.11
CA TRP A 171 10.82 5.41 1.28
C TRP A 171 9.37 5.07 1.59
N TYR A 172 8.49 6.06 1.57
CA TYR A 172 7.08 5.89 1.87
C TYR A 172 6.37 4.98 0.85
N TRP A 173 6.58 5.18 -0.47
CA TRP A 173 5.98 4.34 -1.52
C TRP A 173 6.47 2.89 -1.50
N HIS A 174 7.77 2.69 -1.26
CA HIS A 174 8.31 1.33 -1.11
C HIS A 174 7.73 0.63 0.13
N TYR A 175 7.59 1.36 1.23
CA TYR A 175 6.93 0.84 2.43
C TYR A 175 5.49 0.45 2.14
N LEU A 176 4.69 1.31 1.51
CA LEU A 176 3.32 1.00 1.12
C LEU A 176 3.24 -0.25 0.23
N PHE A 177 4.13 -0.38 -0.74
CA PHE A 177 4.19 -1.56 -1.61
C PHE A 177 4.51 -2.84 -0.82
N ILE A 178 5.48 -2.79 0.08
CA ILE A 178 5.85 -3.95 0.92
C ILE A 178 4.67 -4.36 1.81
N VAL A 179 4.04 -3.40 2.50
CA VAL A 179 2.85 -3.68 3.32
C VAL A 179 1.74 -4.30 2.48
N TRP A 180 1.48 -3.76 1.29
CA TRP A 180 0.49 -4.34 0.38
C TRP A 180 0.81 -5.80 0.02
N MET A 181 2.06 -6.12 -0.32
CA MET A 181 2.46 -7.49 -0.66
C MET A 181 2.26 -8.46 0.50
N LEU A 182 2.55 -8.02 1.74
CA LEU A 182 2.30 -8.82 2.94
C LEU A 182 0.79 -9.04 3.17
N LEU A 183 -0.02 -8.00 3.02
CA LEU A 183 -1.48 -8.09 3.11
C LEU A 183 -2.06 -8.99 2.01
N PHE A 184 -1.59 -8.83 0.78
CA PHE A 184 -1.99 -9.65 -0.34
C PHE A 184 -1.69 -11.13 -0.09
N ALA A 185 -0.47 -11.45 0.37
CA ALA A 185 -0.08 -12.81 0.71
C ALA A 185 -0.95 -13.39 1.86
N LEU A 186 -1.23 -12.58 2.89
CA LEU A 186 -2.07 -13.00 4.01
C LEU A 186 -3.52 -13.24 3.57
N LEU A 187 -4.12 -12.33 2.79
CA LEU A 187 -5.52 -12.40 2.39
C LEU A 187 -5.81 -13.48 1.34
N THR A 188 -4.81 -13.86 0.55
CA THR A 188 -4.92 -14.93 -0.46
C THR A 188 -4.37 -16.27 0.02
N ALA A 189 -3.92 -16.37 1.27
CA ALA A 189 -3.44 -17.62 1.86
C ALA A 189 -4.58 -18.64 2.05
N THR A 190 -4.24 -19.91 1.97
CA THR A 190 -5.18 -21.02 2.18
C THR A 190 -5.41 -21.27 3.67
N PRO A 191 -6.54 -21.93 4.05
CA PRO A 191 -6.81 -22.30 5.44
C PRO A 191 -5.69 -23.11 6.12
N ASP A 192 -5.00 -23.98 5.36
CA ASP A 192 -3.88 -24.77 5.90
C ASP A 192 -2.66 -23.88 6.22
N THR A 193 -2.43 -22.84 5.40
CA THR A 193 -1.40 -21.84 5.69
C THR A 193 -1.71 -21.08 6.97
N TYR A 194 -2.98 -20.69 7.19
CA TYR A 194 -3.38 -20.02 8.44
C TYR A 194 -3.14 -20.90 9.66
N LYS A 195 -3.48 -22.20 9.61
CA LYS A 195 -3.22 -23.15 10.69
C LYS A 195 -1.72 -23.26 10.99
N THR A 196 -0.90 -23.38 9.95
CA THR A 196 0.56 -23.49 10.10
C THR A 196 1.14 -22.24 10.76
N ILE A 197 0.72 -21.05 10.31
CA ILE A 197 1.21 -19.78 10.90
C ILE A 197 0.70 -19.62 12.33
N ALA A 198 -0.56 -19.98 12.62
CA ALA A 198 -1.13 -19.91 13.96
C ALA A 198 -0.37 -20.81 14.94
N LEU A 199 -0.04 -22.04 14.55
CA LEU A 199 0.80 -22.95 15.35
C LEU A 199 2.18 -22.37 15.64
N LEU A 200 2.82 -21.70 14.66
CA LEU A 200 4.11 -21.03 14.86
C LEU A 200 4.01 -19.83 15.81
N CYS A 201 2.85 -19.17 15.87
CA CYS A 201 2.57 -18.05 16.78
C CYS A 201 2.10 -18.48 18.16
N GLY A 202 1.87 -19.80 18.42
CA GLY A 202 1.45 -20.35 19.69
C GLY A 202 -0.07 -20.33 19.94
N PHE A 203 -0.89 -20.32 18.86
CA PHE A 203 -2.36 -20.39 18.90
C PHE A 203 -2.86 -21.80 18.60
#